data_a92497a790ef49a2bd998ca2380a2566
#
_entry.id   a92497a790ef49a2bd998ca2380a2566
#
_cell.length_a   1.000
_cell.length_b   1.000
_cell.length_c   1.000
_cell.angle_alpha   90.00
_cell.angle_beta   90.00
_cell.angle_gamma   90.00
#
_symmetry.space_group_name_H-M   'P 1'
#
loop_
_entity.id
_entity.type
_entity.pdbx_description
1 polymer ?
#
loop_
_entity_poly.entity_id
_entity_poly.type
_entity_poly.pdbx_seq_one_letter_code
_entity_poly.pdbx_strand_id
1 'polypeptide(L)'
;LAGLSLYEKDKLLGEIHVEMAKTHSTTILEQIDSLLKWTGKRLDEIENVIVSIGPGSFTGVRIAISVVKGLFFGRNVNFYEVNELDALGFQGYYNLKASLGNDEDVKIYSMIDSRKEKIYCAGYETLSENKLKLVKNYEVTKLDNVIDEIIENKGNNKKVYLIGDAVFNYKAKILD
;
A
#
# COMPACT_ATOMS: atom_id res chain seq x y z
N LEU A 1 -5.80 -0.96 -10.44
CA LEU A 1 -4.41 -1.32 -10.65
C LEU A 1 -4.15 -2.71 -10.09
N ALA A 2 -3.42 -3.56 -10.82
CA ALA A 2 -2.86 -4.80 -10.30
C ALA A 2 -1.34 -4.70 -10.39
N GLY A 3 -0.65 -5.13 -9.34
CA GLY A 3 0.81 -5.11 -9.27
C GLY A 3 1.37 -6.45 -8.81
N LEU A 4 2.47 -6.85 -9.41
CA LEU A 4 3.27 -8.01 -9.03
C LEU A 4 4.74 -7.59 -8.99
N SER A 5 5.48 -8.05 -8.01
CA SER A 5 6.92 -7.86 -7.95
C SER A 5 7.60 -9.14 -7.48
N LEU A 6 8.81 -9.37 -7.95
CA LEU A 6 9.65 -10.48 -7.57
C LEU A 6 10.98 -9.97 -7.04
N TYR A 7 11.33 -10.42 -5.86
CA TYR A 7 12.58 -10.08 -5.19
C TYR A 7 13.43 -11.31 -4.94
N GLU A 8 14.74 -11.13 -4.97
CA GLU A 8 15.72 -12.08 -4.44
C GLU A 8 16.51 -11.36 -3.36
N LYS A 9 16.28 -11.72 -2.10
CA LYS A 9 16.74 -10.94 -0.94
C LYS A 9 16.24 -9.50 -1.05
N ASP A 10 17.13 -8.51 -1.08
CA ASP A 10 16.80 -7.08 -1.18
C ASP A 10 16.83 -6.55 -2.63
N LYS A 11 17.03 -7.43 -3.61
CA LYS A 11 17.11 -7.03 -5.03
C LYS A 11 15.79 -7.26 -5.73
N LEU A 12 15.21 -6.20 -6.28
CA LEU A 12 14.09 -6.31 -7.22
C LEU A 12 14.57 -6.97 -8.51
N LEU A 13 14.03 -8.13 -8.86
CA LEU A 13 14.31 -8.83 -10.12
C LEU A 13 13.40 -8.37 -11.25
N GLY A 14 12.14 -8.05 -10.94
CA GLY A 14 11.18 -7.54 -11.90
C GLY A 14 9.86 -7.19 -11.23
N GLU A 15 9.11 -6.34 -11.92
CA GLU A 15 7.77 -5.93 -11.49
C GLU A 15 6.85 -5.71 -12.69
N ILE A 16 5.56 -5.91 -12.48
CA ILE A 16 4.51 -5.68 -13.46
C ILE A 16 3.42 -4.87 -12.80
N HIS A 17 3.08 -3.71 -13.38
CA HIS A 17 1.97 -2.89 -12.99
C HIS A 17 1.01 -2.71 -14.17
N VAL A 18 -0.25 -3.09 -13.98
CA VAL A 18 -1.25 -3.00 -15.05
C VAL A 18 -2.52 -2.33 -14.53
N GLU A 19 -2.96 -1.31 -15.24
CA GLU A 19 -4.30 -0.78 -15.06
C GLU A 19 -5.29 -1.66 -15.83
N MET A 20 -6.07 -2.45 -15.09
CA MET A 20 -7.00 -3.40 -15.69
C MET A 20 -8.38 -2.78 -15.82
N ALA A 21 -8.88 -2.66 -17.05
CA ALA A 21 -10.23 -2.20 -17.33
C ALA A 21 -11.31 -3.17 -16.80
N LYS A 22 -10.98 -4.47 -16.73
CA LYS A 22 -11.81 -5.53 -16.11
C LYS A 22 -10.89 -6.52 -15.41
N THR A 23 -11.25 -6.86 -14.17
CA THR A 23 -10.49 -7.81 -13.35
C THR A 23 -10.80 -9.23 -13.81
N HIS A 24 -9.89 -9.84 -14.58
CA HIS A 24 -9.95 -11.25 -14.89
C HIS A 24 -8.85 -11.98 -14.12
N SER A 25 -9.21 -13.01 -13.36
CA SER A 25 -8.26 -13.84 -12.62
C SER A 25 -7.19 -14.50 -13.51
N THR A 26 -7.54 -14.79 -14.75
CA THR A 26 -6.62 -15.33 -15.77
C THR A 26 -5.44 -14.41 -16.05
N THR A 27 -5.67 -13.09 -16.09
CA THR A 27 -4.61 -12.12 -16.38
C THR A 27 -3.53 -12.08 -15.30
N ILE A 28 -3.87 -12.30 -14.04
CA ILE A 28 -2.89 -12.35 -12.95
C ILE A 28 -1.98 -13.57 -13.09
N LEU A 29 -2.54 -14.73 -13.45
CA LEU A 29 -1.74 -15.96 -13.66
C LEU A 29 -0.78 -15.81 -14.83
N GLU A 30 -1.21 -15.20 -15.93
CA GLU A 30 -0.36 -14.89 -17.09
C GLU A 30 0.77 -13.92 -16.74
N GLN A 31 0.49 -12.93 -15.89
CA GLN A 31 1.49 -11.99 -15.40
C GLN A 31 2.53 -12.67 -14.51
N ILE A 32 2.09 -13.56 -13.60
CA ILE A 32 3.00 -14.34 -12.74
C ILE A 32 3.90 -15.22 -13.61
N ASP A 33 3.34 -15.95 -14.57
CA ASP A 33 4.09 -16.80 -15.49
C ASP A 33 5.12 -16.00 -16.29
N SER A 34 4.71 -14.83 -16.81
CA SER A 34 5.59 -13.93 -17.56
C SER A 34 6.72 -13.40 -16.69
N LEU A 35 6.42 -12.95 -15.46
CA LEU A 35 7.42 -12.43 -14.53
C LEU A 35 8.46 -13.50 -14.18
N LEU A 36 8.03 -14.71 -13.89
CA LEU A 36 8.91 -15.83 -13.62
C LEU A 36 9.80 -16.15 -14.82
N LYS A 37 9.22 -16.21 -16.03
CA LYS A 37 9.98 -16.45 -17.27
C LYS A 37 11.04 -15.37 -17.54
N TRP A 38 10.67 -14.09 -17.40
CA TRP A 38 11.60 -12.98 -17.67
C TRP A 38 12.73 -12.90 -16.67
N THR A 39 12.48 -13.32 -15.43
CA THR A 39 13.49 -13.32 -14.36
C THR A 39 14.30 -14.63 -14.29
N GLY A 40 13.94 -15.63 -15.10
CA GLY A 40 14.58 -16.96 -15.09
C GLY A 40 14.30 -17.74 -13.80
N LYS A 41 13.24 -17.39 -13.07
CA LYS A 41 12.84 -18.05 -11.83
C LYS A 41 11.69 -19.03 -12.06
N ARG A 42 11.58 -19.99 -11.16
CA ARG A 42 10.52 -20.99 -11.17
C ARG A 42 9.64 -20.85 -9.95
N LEU A 43 8.39 -21.25 -10.05
CA LEU A 43 7.42 -21.17 -8.95
C LEU A 43 7.83 -21.98 -7.72
N ASP A 44 8.58 -23.06 -7.91
CA ASP A 44 9.08 -23.91 -6.81
C ASP A 44 10.30 -23.34 -6.08
N GLU A 45 10.90 -22.27 -6.61
CA GLU A 45 11.98 -21.51 -5.94
C GLU A 45 11.44 -20.39 -5.03
N ILE A 46 10.13 -20.15 -5.04
CA ILE A 46 9.52 -19.13 -4.21
C ILE A 46 9.36 -19.64 -2.78
N GLU A 47 10.03 -18.99 -1.85
CA GLU A 47 10.02 -19.32 -0.42
C GLU A 47 9.03 -18.45 0.37
N ASN A 48 8.82 -17.21 -0.08
CA ASN A 48 8.00 -16.23 0.63
C ASN A 48 7.01 -15.56 -0.33
N VAL A 49 5.78 -15.43 0.09
CA VAL A 49 4.73 -14.74 -0.65
C VAL A 49 4.12 -13.65 0.22
N ILE A 50 4.13 -12.44 -0.28
CA ILE A 50 3.50 -11.28 0.37
C ILE A 50 2.27 -10.93 -0.45
N VAL A 51 1.12 -10.81 0.20
CA VAL A 51 -0.14 -10.46 -0.46
C VAL A 51 -0.82 -9.31 0.25
N SER A 52 -1.30 -8.35 -0.54
CA SER A 52 -2.13 -7.28 -0.01
C SER A 52 -3.48 -7.82 0.46
N ILE A 53 -3.87 -7.44 1.66
CA ILE A 53 -5.20 -7.73 2.24
C ILE A 53 -6.16 -6.54 2.10
N GLY A 54 -5.76 -5.48 1.40
CA GLY A 54 -6.50 -4.22 1.29
C GLY A 54 -6.12 -3.22 2.38
N PRO A 55 -6.90 -2.17 2.55
CA PRO A 55 -8.18 -1.88 1.88
C PRO A 55 -8.03 -1.55 0.40
N GLY A 56 -9.08 -1.85 -0.37
CA GLY A 56 -9.11 -1.59 -1.81
C GLY A 56 -10.27 -2.28 -2.50
N SER A 57 -10.10 -2.62 -3.79
CA SER A 57 -11.12 -3.35 -4.54
C SER A 57 -11.43 -4.69 -3.89
N PHE A 58 -12.65 -4.85 -3.38
CA PHE A 58 -13.12 -6.09 -2.74
C PHE A 58 -12.92 -7.34 -3.62
N THR A 59 -13.24 -7.21 -4.91
CA THR A 59 -13.04 -8.30 -5.89
C THR A 59 -11.55 -8.53 -6.14
N GLY A 60 -10.76 -7.47 -6.29
CA GLY A 60 -9.32 -7.56 -6.55
C GLY A 60 -8.56 -8.27 -5.43
N VAL A 61 -8.80 -7.89 -4.19
CA VAL A 61 -8.18 -8.52 -3.01
C VAL A 61 -8.52 -10.01 -2.93
N ARG A 62 -9.79 -10.37 -3.15
CA ARG A 62 -10.21 -11.78 -3.14
C ARG A 62 -9.57 -12.60 -4.26
N ILE A 63 -9.45 -12.04 -5.46
CA ILE A 63 -8.76 -12.69 -6.57
C ILE A 63 -7.30 -12.93 -6.22
N ALA A 64 -6.59 -11.91 -5.74
CA ALA A 64 -5.18 -12.03 -5.37
C ALA A 64 -4.97 -13.12 -4.31
N ILE A 65 -5.74 -13.12 -3.23
CA ILE A 65 -5.67 -14.12 -2.17
C ILE A 65 -6.00 -15.53 -2.71
N SER A 66 -7.02 -15.67 -3.57
CA SER A 66 -7.41 -16.96 -4.13
C SER A 66 -6.34 -17.52 -5.07
N VAL A 67 -5.74 -16.67 -5.90
CA VAL A 67 -4.64 -17.07 -6.79
C VAL A 67 -3.42 -17.52 -5.99
N VAL A 68 -3.02 -16.74 -4.98
CA VAL A 68 -1.89 -17.09 -4.12
C VAL A 68 -2.14 -18.43 -3.40
N LYS A 69 -3.31 -18.61 -2.80
CA LYS A 69 -3.69 -19.88 -2.14
C LYS A 69 -3.69 -21.06 -3.11
N GLY A 70 -4.18 -20.86 -4.33
CA GLY A 70 -4.23 -21.93 -5.34
C GLY A 70 -2.84 -22.31 -5.86
N LEU A 71 -1.99 -21.34 -6.17
CA LEU A 71 -0.65 -21.59 -6.71
C LEU A 71 0.29 -22.28 -5.71
N PHE A 72 0.15 -21.95 -4.44
CA PHE A 72 1.05 -22.43 -3.39
C PHE A 72 0.41 -23.48 -2.48
N PHE A 73 -0.76 -24.02 -2.85
CA PHE A 73 -1.40 -25.08 -2.12
C PHE A 73 -0.48 -26.33 -2.03
N GLY A 74 -0.27 -26.82 -0.82
CA GLY A 74 0.59 -27.99 -0.58
C GLY A 74 2.10 -27.75 -0.75
N ARG A 75 2.52 -26.49 -0.95
CA ARG A 75 3.95 -26.11 -1.01
C ARG A 75 4.42 -25.58 0.34
N ASN A 76 5.71 -25.75 0.61
CA ASN A 76 6.34 -25.19 1.82
C ASN A 76 6.78 -23.75 1.57
N VAL A 77 5.83 -22.80 1.70
CA VAL A 77 6.02 -21.37 1.43
C VAL A 77 5.50 -20.58 2.62
N ASN A 78 6.22 -19.53 3.02
CA ASN A 78 5.78 -18.60 4.04
C ASN A 78 4.84 -17.56 3.43
N PHE A 79 3.73 -17.27 4.11
CA PHE A 79 2.77 -16.26 3.68
C PHE A 79 2.80 -15.08 4.64
N TYR A 80 2.89 -13.90 4.05
CA TYR A 80 2.81 -12.63 4.76
C TYR A 80 1.68 -11.78 4.18
N GLU A 81 0.98 -11.09 5.04
CA GLU A 81 -0.04 -10.13 4.65
C GLU A 81 0.47 -8.71 4.81
N VAL A 82 0.02 -7.80 3.95
CA VAL A 82 0.29 -6.37 4.06
C VAL A 82 -0.99 -5.57 3.92
N ASN A 83 -1.16 -4.60 4.82
CA ASN A 83 -2.22 -3.61 4.71
C ASN A 83 -1.79 -2.51 3.73
N GLU A 84 -2.65 -2.14 2.78
CA GLU A 84 -2.36 -1.11 1.78
C GLU A 84 -2.09 0.27 2.39
N LEU A 85 -2.76 0.60 3.50
CA LEU A 85 -2.51 1.87 4.19
C LEU A 85 -1.12 1.90 4.82
N ASP A 86 -0.64 0.76 5.35
CA ASP A 86 0.72 0.65 5.87
C ASP A 86 1.73 0.79 4.73
N ALA A 87 1.52 0.07 3.63
CA ALA A 87 2.40 0.14 2.47
C ALA A 87 2.52 1.59 1.94
N LEU A 88 1.40 2.31 1.83
CA LEU A 88 1.38 3.71 1.44
C LEU A 88 2.09 4.62 2.45
N GLY A 89 1.85 4.42 3.74
CA GLY A 89 2.50 5.18 4.82
C GLY A 89 4.02 5.04 4.79
N PHE A 90 4.50 3.81 4.67
CA PHE A 90 5.93 3.52 4.54
C PHE A 90 6.51 4.08 3.26
N GLN A 91 5.84 3.93 2.12
CA GLN A 91 6.27 4.50 0.84
C GLN A 91 6.39 6.03 0.93
N GLY A 92 5.37 6.69 1.50
CA GLY A 92 5.38 8.14 1.74
C GLY A 92 6.58 8.56 2.59
N TYR A 93 6.82 7.86 3.68
CA TYR A 93 7.95 8.13 4.56
C TYR A 93 9.30 7.99 3.85
N TYR A 94 9.53 6.91 3.13
CA TYR A 94 10.79 6.70 2.41
C TYR A 94 11.03 7.75 1.34
N ASN A 95 9.99 8.16 0.61
CA ASN A 95 10.08 9.21 -0.39
C ASN A 95 10.40 10.58 0.24
N LEU A 96 9.76 10.87 1.37
CA LEU A 96 10.00 12.12 2.11
C LEU A 96 11.39 12.15 2.74
N LYS A 97 11.85 11.05 3.30
CA LYS A 97 13.16 10.95 3.95
C LYS A 97 14.32 11.36 3.04
N ALA A 98 14.22 11.11 1.74
CA ALA A 98 15.23 11.55 0.77
C ALA A 98 15.30 13.08 0.63
N SER A 99 14.22 13.80 0.96
CA SER A 99 14.09 15.26 0.83
C SER A 99 14.04 16.00 2.17
N LEU A 100 13.74 15.29 3.26
CA LEU A 100 13.74 15.84 4.62
C LEU A 100 15.10 15.62 5.27
N GLY A 101 15.53 16.56 6.11
CA GLY A 101 16.69 16.33 6.99
C GLY A 101 16.44 15.18 7.97
N ASN A 102 17.49 14.58 8.48
CA ASN A 102 17.43 13.37 9.32
C ASN A 102 16.63 13.50 10.63
N ASP A 103 16.28 14.73 11.03
CA ASP A 103 15.66 15.04 12.33
C ASP A 103 14.24 15.61 12.22
N GLU A 104 13.59 15.59 11.05
CA GLU A 104 12.24 16.11 10.94
C GLU A 104 11.19 15.08 11.37
N ASP A 105 10.47 15.40 12.44
CA ASP A 105 9.28 14.67 12.86
C ASP A 105 8.13 14.97 11.89
N VAL A 106 7.61 13.92 11.25
CA VAL A 106 6.49 14.05 10.32
C VAL A 106 5.31 13.17 10.75
N LYS A 107 4.11 13.62 10.39
CA LYS A 107 2.89 12.83 10.47
C LYS A 107 2.40 12.53 9.06
N ILE A 108 2.10 11.29 8.76
CA ILE A 108 1.65 10.84 7.45
C ILE A 108 0.26 10.23 7.58
N TYR A 109 -0.69 10.71 6.79
CA TYR A 109 -1.99 10.08 6.64
C TYR A 109 -2.05 9.34 5.31
N SER A 110 -2.20 8.03 5.36
CA SER A 110 -2.52 7.21 4.18
C SER A 110 -4.03 7.23 3.95
N MET A 111 -4.44 7.55 2.73
CA MET A 111 -5.85 7.73 2.37
C MET A 111 -6.18 7.06 1.04
N ILE A 112 -7.07 6.06 1.08
CA ILE A 112 -7.55 5.35 -0.11
C ILE A 112 -9.04 5.66 -0.29
N ASP A 113 -9.45 6.00 -1.52
CA ASP A 113 -10.83 6.31 -1.83
C ASP A 113 -11.72 5.06 -1.64
N SER A 114 -12.71 5.17 -0.75
CA SER A 114 -13.70 4.13 -0.47
C SER A 114 -15.03 4.37 -1.19
N ARG A 115 -15.08 5.34 -2.11
CA ARG A 115 -16.28 5.86 -2.80
C ARG A 115 -17.27 6.58 -1.87
N LYS A 116 -18.22 7.31 -2.47
CA LYS A 116 -19.29 8.06 -1.77
C LYS A 116 -18.75 8.97 -0.67
N GLU A 117 -17.69 9.74 -0.99
CA GLU A 117 -17.03 10.69 -0.08
C GLU A 117 -16.46 10.07 1.21
N LYS A 118 -16.27 8.77 1.21
CA LYS A 118 -15.60 8.05 2.29
C LYS A 118 -14.20 7.64 1.86
N ILE A 119 -13.31 7.59 2.83
CA ILE A 119 -11.94 7.14 2.64
C ILE A 119 -11.60 6.06 3.67
N TYR A 120 -10.75 5.13 3.26
CA TYR A 120 -9.97 4.35 4.21
C TYR A 120 -8.80 5.20 4.64
N CYS A 121 -8.55 5.31 5.93
CA CYS A 121 -7.51 6.17 6.47
C CYS A 121 -6.75 5.49 7.61
N ALA A 122 -5.45 5.80 7.71
CA ALA A 122 -4.61 5.50 8.85
C ALA A 122 -3.58 6.62 9.01
N GLY A 123 -3.11 6.85 10.24
CA GLY A 123 -2.12 7.89 10.53
C GLY A 123 -0.87 7.31 11.14
N TYR A 124 0.27 7.81 10.70
CA TYR A 124 1.60 7.37 11.14
C TYR A 124 2.43 8.56 11.58
N GLU A 125 3.28 8.35 12.56
CA GLU A 125 4.29 9.32 12.99
C GLU A 125 5.68 8.71 12.93
N THR A 126 6.66 9.54 12.61
CA THR A 126 8.07 9.17 12.73
C THR A 126 8.42 8.99 14.21
N LEU A 127 9.16 7.93 14.48
CA LEU A 127 9.85 7.74 15.76
C LEU A 127 11.32 8.04 15.60
N SER A 128 12.02 8.26 16.72
CA SER A 128 13.48 8.18 16.75
C SER A 128 13.94 6.87 16.09
N GLU A 129 15.04 6.89 15.35
CA GLU A 129 15.60 5.72 14.62
C GLU A 129 14.91 5.37 13.29
N ASN A 130 14.28 6.32 12.62
CA ASN A 130 13.72 6.10 11.27
C ASN A 130 12.62 5.02 11.20
N LYS A 131 11.83 4.90 12.22
CA LYS A 131 10.66 4.01 12.27
C LYS A 131 9.36 4.79 12.20
N LEU A 132 8.38 4.22 11.52
CA LEU A 132 7.00 4.69 11.57
C LEU A 132 6.22 3.95 12.64
N LYS A 133 5.41 4.70 13.37
CA LYS A 133 4.44 4.17 14.33
C LYS A 133 3.04 4.51 13.86
N LEU A 134 2.16 3.52 13.84
CA LEU A 134 0.73 3.73 13.68
C LEU A 134 0.20 4.50 14.90
N VAL A 135 -0.36 5.69 14.68
CA VAL A 135 -0.92 6.56 15.73
C VAL A 135 -2.41 6.79 15.56
N LYS A 136 -2.95 6.58 14.38
CA LYS A 136 -4.37 6.54 14.08
C LYS A 136 -4.68 5.21 13.42
N ASN A 137 -5.53 4.41 14.07
CA ASN A 137 -5.93 3.09 13.57
C ASN A 137 -6.65 3.17 12.22
N TYR A 138 -6.69 2.04 11.53
CA TYR A 138 -7.42 1.89 10.28
C TYR A 138 -8.90 2.16 10.48
N GLU A 139 -9.44 3.05 9.69
CA GLU A 139 -10.85 3.39 9.74
C GLU A 139 -11.43 3.69 8.35
N VAL A 140 -12.74 3.63 8.26
CA VAL A 140 -13.52 4.16 7.14
C VAL A 140 -14.26 5.39 7.64
N THR A 141 -13.91 6.55 7.12
CA THR A 141 -14.47 7.83 7.58
C THR A 141 -14.75 8.78 6.42
N LYS A 142 -15.40 9.91 6.69
CA LYS A 142 -15.49 11.00 5.72
C LYS A 142 -14.17 11.76 5.69
N LEU A 143 -13.82 12.27 4.51
CA LEU A 143 -12.63 13.10 4.35
C LEU A 143 -12.63 14.30 5.31
N ASP A 144 -13.78 14.96 5.47
CA ASP A 144 -13.94 16.15 6.33
C ASP A 144 -13.48 15.87 7.76
N ASN A 145 -13.85 14.73 8.33
CA ASN A 145 -13.45 14.35 9.68
C ASN A 145 -11.92 14.27 9.83
N VAL A 146 -11.23 13.80 8.79
CA VAL A 146 -9.76 13.72 8.81
C VAL A 146 -9.14 15.10 8.67
N ILE A 147 -9.71 15.95 7.82
CA ILE A 147 -9.25 17.35 7.66
C ILE A 147 -9.44 18.12 8.97
N ASP A 148 -10.60 18.02 9.59
CA ASP A 148 -10.90 18.68 10.88
C ASP A 148 -9.91 18.21 11.96
N GLU A 149 -9.66 16.91 12.06
CA GLU A 149 -8.67 16.34 12.99
C GLU A 149 -7.26 16.91 12.74
N ILE A 150 -6.85 17.02 11.47
CA ILE A 150 -5.54 17.59 11.12
C ILE A 150 -5.45 19.06 11.51
N ILE A 151 -6.52 19.82 11.28
CA ILE A 151 -6.58 21.26 11.61
C ILE A 151 -6.55 21.45 13.13
N GLU A 152 -7.33 20.69 13.88
CA GLU A 152 -7.36 20.75 15.34
C GLU A 152 -6.00 20.41 15.97
N ASN A 153 -5.27 19.46 15.39
CA ASN A 153 -3.96 19.02 15.87
C ASN A 153 -2.78 19.86 15.36
N LYS A 154 -3.01 20.95 14.65
CA LYS A 154 -1.96 21.86 14.09
C LYS A 154 -0.98 22.43 15.13
N GLY A 155 -1.29 22.33 16.43
CA GLY A 155 -0.43 22.85 17.52
C GLY A 155 0.87 22.09 17.79
N ASN A 156 1.07 20.92 17.19
CA ASN A 156 2.19 20.01 17.52
C ASN A 156 3.47 20.20 16.67
N ASN A 157 3.60 21.28 15.94
CA ASN A 157 4.80 21.63 15.13
C ASN A 157 5.29 20.56 14.14
N LYS A 158 4.54 19.47 13.95
CA LYS A 158 4.88 18.40 12.99
C LYS A 158 4.36 18.74 11.60
N LYS A 159 5.18 18.53 10.58
CA LYS A 159 4.70 18.58 9.20
C LYS A 159 3.77 17.42 8.92
N VAL A 160 2.62 17.67 8.33
CA VAL A 160 1.63 16.69 7.97
C VAL A 160 1.67 16.44 6.46
N TYR A 161 1.74 15.16 6.09
CA TYR A 161 1.72 14.72 4.70
C TYR A 161 0.55 13.78 4.45
N LEU A 162 -0.08 13.94 3.31
CA LEU A 162 -1.20 13.13 2.86
C LEU A 162 -0.74 12.30 1.65
N ILE A 163 -1.02 11.00 1.66
CA ILE A 163 -0.65 10.09 0.56
C ILE A 163 -1.79 9.15 0.21
N GLY A 164 -1.89 8.79 -1.05
CA GLY A 164 -2.86 7.84 -1.60
C GLY A 164 -3.76 8.46 -2.65
N ASP A 165 -4.59 7.66 -3.28
CA ASP A 165 -5.45 8.08 -4.40
C ASP A 165 -6.57 9.04 -3.98
N ALA A 166 -7.04 8.94 -2.74
CA ALA A 166 -8.02 9.89 -2.20
C ALA A 166 -7.50 11.33 -2.21
N VAL A 167 -6.18 11.56 -2.07
CA VAL A 167 -5.59 12.90 -2.14
C VAL A 167 -5.80 13.53 -3.51
N PHE A 168 -5.64 12.74 -4.58
CA PHE A 168 -5.87 13.22 -5.95
C PHE A 168 -7.34 13.41 -6.24
N ASN A 169 -8.18 12.45 -5.84
CA ASN A 169 -9.61 12.47 -6.11
C ASN A 169 -10.34 13.64 -5.42
N TYR A 170 -9.86 14.03 -4.24
CA TYR A 170 -10.47 15.09 -3.42
C TYR A 170 -9.57 16.32 -3.27
N LYS A 171 -8.61 16.54 -4.18
CA LYS A 171 -7.62 17.61 -4.10
C LYS A 171 -8.23 19.00 -3.89
N ALA A 172 -9.29 19.33 -4.61
CA ALA A 172 -9.96 20.62 -4.47
C ALA A 172 -10.45 20.85 -3.02
N LYS A 173 -11.10 19.84 -2.46
CA LYS A 173 -11.66 19.88 -1.10
C LYS A 173 -10.60 19.89 0.01
N ILE A 174 -9.39 19.40 -0.26
CA ILE A 174 -8.28 19.41 0.69
C ILE A 174 -7.59 20.78 0.71
N LEU A 175 -7.63 21.51 -0.41
CA LEU A 175 -6.94 22.80 -0.56
C LEU A 175 -7.79 24.02 -0.21
N ASP A 176 -9.12 23.87 -0.12
CA ASP A 176 -10.07 24.88 0.32
C ASP A 176 -10.03 25.04 1.85
#